data_0fc6bbcc6e86622097330259083e96e3
#
_entry.id   0fc6bbcc6e86622097330259083e96e3
#
_cell.length_a   1.000
_cell.length_b   1.000
_cell.length_c   1.000
_cell.angle_alpha   90.00
_cell.angle_beta   90.00
_cell.angle_gamma   90.00
#
_symmetry.space_group_name_H-M   'P 1'
#
loop_
_entity.id
_entity.type
_entity.pdbx_description
1 polymer ?
#
loop_
_entity_poly.entity_id
_entity_poly.type
_entity_poly.pdbx_seq_one_letter_code
_entity_poly.pdbx_strand_id
1 'polypeptide(L)'
;VDSATGQTFFKISGYENETLRPVVVELKGLMGKQILIRLVDDRSGHWGHINFDNFRFHSERPVLPNELSLKDTAKNTPPPADQVLFSGLSAADATAKATLPSGFAMHVFASEPDIRNPIAFCEDHRGRIWVAEGLSYPKRVGHPPANGTPEQLRKDFFSGKDHILVFEDSDGDHKADKRTVFLENVNLISGMEFGFGGLWVGAAPYLMFIPIADGDAPKP
;
A
#
# COMPACT_ATOMS: atom_id res chain seq x y z
N VAL A 1 23.62 -13.26 -10.66
CA VAL A 1 25.02 -13.06 -10.23
C VAL A 1 25.54 -14.37 -9.66
N ASP A 2 26.75 -14.76 -10.01
CA ASP A 2 27.48 -15.87 -9.36
C ASP A 2 27.87 -15.46 -7.93
N SER A 3 27.50 -16.26 -6.92
CA SER A 3 27.75 -15.90 -5.52
C SER A 3 29.22 -15.99 -5.13
N ALA A 4 30.00 -16.82 -5.79
CA ALA A 4 31.41 -17.03 -5.49
C ALA A 4 32.34 -15.97 -6.15
N THR A 5 32.01 -15.59 -7.38
CA THR A 5 32.86 -14.71 -8.20
C THR A 5 32.33 -13.29 -8.33
N GLY A 6 31.08 -13.04 -7.99
CA GLY A 6 30.41 -11.78 -8.22
C GLY A 6 30.08 -11.50 -9.70
N GLN A 7 30.35 -12.42 -10.62
CA GLN A 7 30.07 -12.25 -12.04
C GLN A 7 28.57 -12.10 -12.30
N THR A 8 28.18 -11.06 -13.02
CA THR A 8 26.79 -10.85 -13.45
C THR A 8 26.52 -11.63 -14.74
N PHE A 9 25.60 -12.58 -14.73
CA PHE A 9 25.19 -13.32 -15.91
C PHE A 9 24.11 -12.61 -16.72
N PHE A 10 23.14 -12.04 -16.02
CA PHE A 10 22.03 -11.30 -16.61
C PHE A 10 21.84 -9.98 -15.88
N LYS A 11 21.46 -8.96 -16.66
CA LYS A 11 21.08 -7.67 -16.16
C LYS A 11 19.87 -7.20 -16.96
N ILE A 12 18.84 -6.77 -16.28
CA ILE A 12 17.63 -6.23 -16.89
C ILE A 12 17.13 -5.05 -16.07
N SER A 13 16.47 -4.12 -16.71
CA SER A 13 15.85 -2.96 -16.09
C SER A 13 14.39 -2.87 -16.49
N GLY A 14 13.57 -2.20 -15.67
CA GLY A 14 12.21 -1.83 -16.02
C GLY A 14 12.13 -0.66 -17.02
N TYR A 15 10.91 -0.19 -17.29
CA TYR A 15 10.60 0.83 -18.29
C TYR A 15 9.99 2.10 -17.70
N GLU A 16 10.26 2.41 -16.43
CA GLU A 16 9.67 3.57 -15.75
C GLU A 16 8.14 3.54 -15.71
N ASN A 17 7.60 2.38 -15.35
CA ASN A 17 6.16 2.16 -15.35
C ASN A 17 5.83 1.04 -14.35
N GLU A 18 4.63 1.08 -13.77
CA GLU A 18 4.18 0.15 -12.74
C GLU A 18 3.80 -1.24 -13.25
N THR A 19 3.80 -1.45 -14.56
CA THR A 19 3.43 -2.74 -15.14
C THR A 19 4.53 -3.77 -14.96
N LEU A 20 4.29 -4.81 -14.16
CA LEU A 20 5.18 -5.96 -14.07
C LEU A 20 5.12 -6.78 -15.35
N ARG A 21 6.27 -7.10 -15.91
CA ARG A 21 6.40 -7.97 -17.07
C ARG A 21 7.26 -9.19 -16.73
N PRO A 22 6.85 -10.40 -17.16
CA PRO A 22 7.64 -11.59 -16.93
C PRO A 22 8.94 -11.55 -17.73
N VAL A 23 10.00 -12.06 -17.10
CA VAL A 23 11.33 -12.21 -17.68
C VAL A 23 11.74 -13.66 -17.53
N VAL A 24 12.13 -14.31 -18.62
CA VAL A 24 12.64 -15.68 -18.59
C VAL A 24 14.14 -15.70 -18.80
N VAL A 25 14.86 -16.27 -17.85
CA VAL A 25 16.32 -16.39 -17.88
C VAL A 25 16.71 -17.86 -18.03
N GLU A 26 17.49 -18.19 -19.05
CA GLU A 26 18.01 -19.52 -19.28
C GLU A 26 19.17 -19.83 -18.31
N LEU A 27 19.02 -20.88 -17.51
CA LEU A 27 19.97 -21.26 -16.46
C LEU A 27 20.79 -22.53 -16.77
N LYS A 28 20.61 -23.16 -17.93
CA LYS A 28 21.30 -24.42 -18.27
C LYS A 28 22.82 -24.35 -18.11
N GLY A 29 23.43 -23.24 -18.51
CA GLY A 29 24.87 -23.02 -18.37
C GLY A 29 25.35 -22.75 -16.94
N LEU A 30 24.42 -22.67 -15.98
CA LEU A 30 24.70 -22.35 -14.57
C LEU A 30 24.43 -23.53 -13.63
N MET A 31 24.21 -24.71 -14.17
CA MET A 31 24.00 -25.93 -13.39
C MET A 31 25.17 -26.19 -12.43
N GLY A 32 24.86 -26.45 -11.14
CA GLY A 32 25.85 -26.67 -10.10
C GLY A 32 26.48 -25.40 -9.52
N LYS A 33 26.14 -24.22 -10.04
CA LYS A 33 26.58 -22.93 -9.46
C LYS A 33 25.58 -22.39 -8.45
N GLN A 34 26.12 -21.74 -7.45
CA GLN A 34 25.31 -20.95 -6.51
C GLN A 34 25.12 -19.55 -7.10
N ILE A 35 23.88 -19.16 -7.32
CA ILE A 35 23.52 -17.86 -7.92
C ILE A 35 22.72 -17.00 -6.95
N LEU A 36 22.82 -15.69 -7.12
CA LEU A 36 22.07 -14.67 -6.39
C LEU A 36 21.25 -13.83 -7.37
N ILE A 37 20.06 -13.45 -6.96
CA ILE A 37 19.33 -12.35 -7.57
C ILE A 37 19.68 -11.09 -6.79
N ARG A 38 20.17 -10.08 -7.51
CA ARG A 38 20.48 -8.77 -6.92
C ARG A 38 19.51 -7.74 -7.47
N LEU A 39 18.71 -7.15 -6.60
CA LEU A 39 17.90 -5.98 -6.91
C LEU A 39 18.76 -4.76 -6.61
N VAL A 40 18.90 -3.88 -7.60
CA VAL A 40 19.73 -2.68 -7.49
C VAL A 40 18.86 -1.48 -7.83
N ASP A 41 18.57 -0.69 -6.84
CA ASP A 41 17.95 0.62 -6.99
C ASP A 41 19.06 1.67 -6.90
N ASP A 42 19.58 2.08 -8.07
CA ASP A 42 20.72 2.99 -8.23
C ASP A 42 20.32 4.24 -9.02
N ARG A 43 19.02 4.43 -9.23
CA ARG A 43 18.51 5.56 -9.98
C ARG A 43 17.91 6.61 -9.06
N SER A 44 18.35 7.85 -9.20
CA SER A 44 17.70 9.03 -8.65
C SER A 44 16.78 9.68 -9.69
N GLY A 45 15.52 9.96 -9.34
CA GLY A 45 14.55 10.57 -10.25
C GLY A 45 13.12 10.19 -9.95
N HIS A 46 12.22 10.43 -10.90
CA HIS A 46 10.78 10.22 -10.71
C HIS A 46 10.39 8.74 -10.46
N TRP A 47 11.17 7.81 -10.99
CA TRP A 47 10.99 6.36 -10.84
C TRP A 47 12.18 5.78 -10.06
N GLY A 48 12.40 6.27 -8.86
CA GLY A 48 13.46 5.81 -7.96
C GLY A 48 13.07 4.59 -7.15
N HIS A 49 12.42 3.59 -7.75
CA HIS A 49 12.09 2.33 -7.12
C HIS A 49 12.16 1.17 -8.11
N ILE A 50 12.26 -0.05 -7.59
CA ILE A 50 12.28 -1.28 -8.37
C ILE A 50 11.25 -2.26 -7.80
N ASN A 51 10.40 -2.79 -8.66
CA ASN A 51 9.43 -3.82 -8.33
C ASN A 51 9.94 -5.18 -8.83
N PHE A 52 9.83 -6.21 -7.98
CA PHE A 52 10.19 -7.58 -8.30
C PHE A 52 9.25 -8.53 -7.59
N ASP A 53 8.67 -9.47 -8.34
CA ASP A 53 7.69 -10.42 -7.80
C ASP A 53 7.73 -11.76 -8.53
N ASN A 54 7.09 -12.77 -7.94
CA ASN A 54 6.72 -14.05 -8.54
C ASN A 54 7.90 -14.85 -9.13
N PHE A 55 9.05 -14.92 -8.42
CA PHE A 55 10.18 -15.72 -8.86
C PHE A 55 9.86 -17.23 -8.82
N ARG A 56 10.12 -17.93 -9.95
CA ARG A 56 9.88 -19.38 -10.07
C ARG A 56 10.97 -20.05 -10.90
N PHE A 57 11.29 -21.32 -10.54
CA PHE A 57 12.06 -22.21 -11.39
C PHE A 57 11.12 -23.07 -12.26
N HIS A 58 11.51 -23.28 -13.50
CA HIS A 58 10.82 -24.14 -14.45
C HIS A 58 11.80 -25.14 -15.05
N SER A 59 11.40 -26.42 -15.20
CA SER A 59 12.18 -27.45 -15.87
C SER A 59 12.24 -27.25 -17.39
N GLU A 60 11.20 -26.65 -17.95
CA GLU A 60 11.08 -26.26 -19.36
C GLU A 60 10.80 -24.77 -19.47
N ARG A 61 11.13 -24.18 -20.61
CA ARG A 61 10.86 -22.76 -20.84
C ARG A 61 9.35 -22.49 -20.80
N PRO A 62 8.85 -21.66 -19.87
CA PRO A 62 7.45 -21.30 -19.83
C PRO A 62 7.10 -20.38 -21.03
N VAL A 63 5.87 -20.47 -21.50
CA VAL A 63 5.28 -19.51 -22.43
C VAL A 63 4.47 -18.50 -21.61
N LEU A 64 4.93 -17.29 -21.54
CA LEU A 64 4.32 -16.23 -20.71
C LEU A 64 3.82 -15.09 -21.61
N PRO A 65 2.60 -14.59 -21.39
CA PRO A 65 2.11 -13.44 -22.11
C PRO A 65 2.94 -12.19 -21.76
N ASN A 66 3.16 -11.34 -22.74
CA ASN A 66 3.89 -10.07 -22.58
C ASN A 66 5.31 -10.24 -21.99
N GLU A 67 5.97 -11.37 -22.25
CA GLU A 67 7.35 -11.60 -21.81
C GLU A 67 8.26 -10.47 -22.29
N LEU A 68 9.10 -9.94 -21.37
CA LEU A 68 10.12 -8.97 -21.70
C LEU A 68 11.27 -9.66 -22.42
N SER A 69 11.47 -9.34 -23.69
CA SER A 69 12.63 -9.82 -24.44
C SER A 69 13.90 -9.12 -23.96
N LEU A 70 14.95 -9.88 -23.71
CA LEU A 70 16.27 -9.33 -23.38
C LEU A 70 16.83 -8.45 -24.50
N LYS A 71 16.29 -8.60 -25.73
CA LYS A 71 16.64 -7.75 -26.89
C LYS A 71 15.87 -6.43 -26.89
N ASP A 72 14.73 -6.36 -26.20
CA ASP A 72 13.86 -5.18 -26.21
C ASP A 72 14.27 -4.15 -25.15
N THR A 73 15.23 -4.48 -24.28
CA THR A 73 15.75 -3.54 -23.27
C THR A 73 16.45 -2.32 -23.90
N ALA A 74 16.75 -2.36 -25.21
CA ALA A 74 17.31 -1.23 -25.94
C ALA A 74 16.26 -0.29 -26.55
N LYS A 75 14.98 -0.65 -26.51
CA LYS A 75 13.88 0.18 -27.04
C LYS A 75 13.02 0.68 -25.88
N ASN A 76 13.05 1.99 -25.66
CA ASN A 76 12.17 2.69 -24.72
C ASN A 76 10.69 2.69 -25.19
N THR A 77 10.17 1.54 -25.58
CA THR A 77 8.75 1.41 -25.90
C THR A 77 8.03 1.04 -24.61
N PRO A 78 7.14 1.89 -24.10
CA PRO A 78 6.35 1.54 -22.92
C PRO A 78 5.61 0.23 -23.17
N PRO A 79 5.51 -0.66 -22.18
CA PRO A 79 4.66 -1.83 -22.31
C PRO A 79 3.20 -1.39 -22.52
N PRO A 80 2.36 -2.25 -23.12
CA PRO A 80 0.94 -1.97 -23.19
C PRO A 80 0.39 -1.78 -21.78
N ALA A 81 -0.58 -0.89 -21.63
CA ALA A 81 -1.24 -0.68 -20.35
C ALA A 81 -1.82 -2.00 -19.81
N ASP A 82 -1.71 -2.21 -18.51
CA ASP A 82 -2.34 -3.35 -17.86
C ASP A 82 -3.85 -3.34 -18.09
N GLN A 83 -4.37 -4.48 -18.48
CA GLN A 83 -5.81 -4.70 -18.42
C GLN A 83 -6.16 -5.11 -16.99
N VAL A 84 -6.62 -4.15 -16.20
CA VAL A 84 -7.15 -4.43 -14.87
C VAL A 84 -8.53 -5.04 -15.03
N LEU A 85 -8.61 -6.36 -14.88
CA LEU A 85 -9.90 -7.05 -14.84
C LEU A 85 -10.67 -6.56 -13.61
N PHE A 86 -11.98 -6.33 -13.82
CA PHE A 86 -12.86 -5.87 -12.73
C PHE A 86 -12.61 -4.47 -12.18
N SER A 87 -11.89 -3.61 -12.91
CA SER A 87 -11.77 -2.20 -12.54
C SER A 87 -13.14 -1.50 -12.62
N GLY A 88 -13.40 -0.58 -11.69
CA GLY A 88 -14.63 0.22 -11.67
C GLY A 88 -15.89 -0.55 -11.26
N LEU A 89 -15.75 -1.70 -10.59
CA LEU A 89 -16.88 -2.39 -9.99
C LEU A 89 -17.48 -1.56 -8.85
N SER A 90 -18.80 -1.61 -8.73
CA SER A 90 -19.44 -1.17 -7.48
C SER A 90 -19.04 -2.07 -6.31
N ALA A 91 -19.18 -1.59 -5.08
CA ALA A 91 -18.88 -2.39 -3.90
C ALA A 91 -19.73 -3.68 -3.86
N ALA A 92 -21.00 -3.61 -4.26
CA ALA A 92 -21.88 -4.76 -4.35
C ALA A 92 -21.41 -5.77 -5.41
N ASP A 93 -21.02 -5.30 -6.60
CA ASP A 93 -20.53 -6.18 -7.67
C ASP A 93 -19.19 -6.83 -7.29
N ALA A 94 -18.31 -6.08 -6.63
CA ALA A 94 -17.04 -6.61 -6.13
C ALA A 94 -17.25 -7.72 -5.10
N THR A 95 -18.16 -7.52 -4.17
CA THR A 95 -18.57 -8.52 -3.16
C THR A 95 -19.16 -9.78 -3.83
N ALA A 96 -20.04 -9.60 -4.79
CA ALA A 96 -20.69 -10.71 -5.52
C ALA A 96 -19.70 -11.55 -6.36
N LYS A 97 -18.57 -10.96 -6.78
CA LYS A 97 -17.52 -11.62 -7.56
C LYS A 97 -16.41 -12.22 -6.71
N ALA A 98 -16.38 -11.95 -5.41
CA ALA A 98 -15.35 -12.46 -4.51
C ALA A 98 -15.45 -13.99 -4.37
N THR A 99 -14.30 -14.66 -4.44
CA THR A 99 -14.20 -16.10 -4.17
C THR A 99 -13.80 -16.30 -2.72
N LEU A 100 -14.67 -16.94 -1.94
CA LEU A 100 -14.45 -17.15 -0.52
C LEU A 100 -14.29 -18.64 -0.18
N PRO A 101 -13.52 -18.98 0.87
CA PRO A 101 -13.53 -20.31 1.45
C PRO A 101 -14.93 -20.70 1.95
N SER A 102 -15.20 -22.00 2.01
CA SER A 102 -16.47 -22.50 2.59
C SER A 102 -16.66 -22.05 4.04
N GLY A 103 -17.85 -21.57 4.35
CA GLY A 103 -18.20 -21.08 5.69
C GLY A 103 -17.92 -19.59 5.93
N PHE A 104 -17.39 -18.88 4.93
CA PHE A 104 -17.21 -17.42 4.99
C PHE A 104 -18.26 -16.70 4.17
N ALA A 105 -18.65 -15.53 4.64
CA ALA A 105 -19.51 -14.58 3.90
C ALA A 105 -18.81 -13.22 3.84
N MET A 106 -19.08 -12.44 2.80
CA MET A 106 -18.56 -11.09 2.62
C MET A 106 -19.70 -10.11 2.54
N HIS A 107 -19.59 -9.02 3.28
CA HIS A 107 -20.55 -7.93 3.29
C HIS A 107 -19.83 -6.61 2.97
N VAL A 108 -20.55 -5.68 2.34
CA VAL A 108 -20.07 -4.30 2.20
C VAL A 108 -20.36 -3.59 3.52
N PHE A 109 -19.33 -3.33 4.32
CA PHE A 109 -19.47 -2.61 5.57
C PHE A 109 -19.54 -1.10 5.34
N ALA A 110 -18.62 -0.56 4.54
CA ALA A 110 -18.60 0.82 4.09
C ALA A 110 -17.96 0.91 2.69
N SER A 111 -18.34 1.90 1.90
CA SER A 111 -17.80 2.13 0.56
C SER A 111 -17.86 3.61 0.19
N GLU A 112 -17.32 3.98 -0.96
CA GLU A 112 -17.55 5.30 -1.53
C GLU A 112 -19.04 5.59 -1.72
N PRO A 113 -19.48 6.83 -1.43
CA PRO A 113 -18.70 8.03 -1.13
C PRO A 113 -18.38 8.25 0.36
N ASP A 114 -18.82 7.37 1.27
CA ASP A 114 -18.68 7.55 2.72
C ASP A 114 -17.22 7.37 3.19
N ILE A 115 -16.44 6.63 2.44
CA ILE A 115 -15.02 6.40 2.66
C ILE A 115 -14.24 6.65 1.36
N ARG A 116 -13.08 7.31 1.45
CA ARG A 116 -12.24 7.62 0.30
C ARG A 116 -10.80 7.27 0.58
N ASN A 117 -10.15 6.56 -0.35
CA ASN A 117 -8.74 6.17 -0.26
C ASN A 117 -8.33 5.65 1.13
N PRO A 118 -9.00 4.60 1.66
CA PRO A 118 -8.65 4.03 2.96
C PRO A 118 -7.26 3.39 2.88
N ILE A 119 -6.35 3.78 3.79
CA ILE A 119 -4.96 3.29 3.81
C ILE A 119 -4.65 2.42 5.02
N ALA A 120 -5.40 2.55 6.09
CA ALA A 120 -5.29 1.75 7.30
C ALA A 120 -6.64 1.71 8.03
N PHE A 121 -6.87 0.66 8.76
CA PHE A 121 -7.99 0.57 9.68
C PHE A 121 -7.61 -0.24 10.91
N CYS A 122 -8.33 -0.03 11.99
CA CYS A 122 -8.27 -0.84 13.21
C CYS A 122 -9.67 -0.91 13.84
N GLU A 123 -9.86 -1.88 14.72
CA GLU A 123 -11.11 -2.08 15.44
C GLU A 123 -10.92 -1.69 16.90
N ASP A 124 -11.90 -1.03 17.49
CA ASP A 124 -11.89 -0.75 18.92
C ASP A 124 -12.63 -1.83 19.74
N HIS A 125 -12.56 -1.73 21.06
CA HIS A 125 -13.18 -2.68 21.99
C HIS A 125 -14.73 -2.72 21.93
N ARG A 126 -15.35 -1.84 21.17
CA ARG A 126 -16.80 -1.77 20.94
C ARG A 126 -17.19 -2.31 19.56
N GLY A 127 -16.23 -2.84 18.79
CA GLY A 127 -16.48 -3.37 17.46
C GLY A 127 -16.62 -2.29 16.36
N ARG A 128 -16.24 -1.03 16.65
CA ARG A 128 -16.29 0.02 15.64
C ARG A 128 -15.02 -0.01 14.79
N ILE A 129 -15.17 0.26 13.53
CA ILE A 129 -14.06 0.31 12.58
C ILE A 129 -13.57 1.75 12.43
N TRP A 130 -12.33 1.96 12.80
CA TRP A 130 -11.64 3.23 12.62
C TRP A 130 -10.81 3.19 11.35
N VAL A 131 -10.93 4.20 10.51
CA VAL A 131 -10.33 4.20 9.18
C VAL A 131 -9.54 5.48 8.95
N ALA A 132 -8.31 5.34 8.46
CA ALA A 132 -7.50 6.45 7.99
C ALA A 132 -7.70 6.64 6.48
N GLU A 133 -8.15 7.82 6.08
CA GLU A 133 -8.21 8.28 4.69
C GLU A 133 -6.91 8.99 4.31
N GLY A 134 -6.17 8.50 3.31
CA GLY A 134 -4.87 9.02 2.87
C GLY A 134 -4.99 10.06 1.75
N LEU A 135 -5.68 11.16 1.97
CA LEU A 135 -5.94 12.20 0.96
C LEU A 135 -4.75 13.12 0.69
N SER A 136 -3.72 13.07 1.53
CA SER A 136 -2.43 13.77 1.32
C SER A 136 -1.46 13.00 0.45
N TYR A 137 -1.61 11.68 0.35
CA TYR A 137 -0.71 10.83 -0.44
C TYR A 137 -0.59 11.32 -1.90
N PRO A 138 0.60 11.26 -2.54
CA PRO A 138 1.86 10.67 -2.06
C PRO A 138 2.79 11.66 -1.33
N LYS A 139 2.41 12.88 -1.14
CA LYS A 139 3.31 13.91 -0.58
C LYS A 139 2.69 14.59 0.62
N ARG A 140 3.46 14.64 1.71
CA ARG A 140 3.09 15.48 2.84
C ARG A 140 3.11 16.97 2.47
N VAL A 141 2.33 17.76 3.18
CA VAL A 141 2.33 19.22 3.05
C VAL A 141 3.50 19.78 3.88
N GLY A 142 4.30 20.66 3.29
CA GLY A 142 5.41 21.33 3.96
C GLY A 142 6.56 20.40 4.38
N HIS A 143 7.42 20.94 5.24
CA HIS A 143 8.55 20.23 5.84
C HIS A 143 8.46 20.30 7.36
N PRO A 144 8.69 19.19 8.08
CA PRO A 144 8.69 19.21 9.53
C PRO A 144 9.82 20.11 10.04
N PRO A 145 9.58 20.92 11.08
CA PRO A 145 10.62 21.74 11.66
C PRO A 145 11.64 20.85 12.36
N ALA A 146 12.93 20.99 11.99
CA ALA A 146 14.02 20.13 12.49
C ALA A 146 14.20 20.19 14.03
N ASN A 147 13.91 21.34 14.63
CA ASN A 147 13.98 21.58 16.09
C ASN A 147 12.71 22.35 16.54
N GLY A 148 11.56 21.88 16.11
CA GLY A 148 10.30 22.55 16.39
C GLY A 148 9.86 22.46 17.86
N THR A 149 9.23 23.50 18.35
CA THR A 149 8.48 23.45 19.61
C THR A 149 7.29 22.47 19.47
N PRO A 150 6.73 21.93 20.57
CA PRO A 150 5.55 21.08 20.52
C PRO A 150 4.39 21.70 19.72
N GLU A 151 4.18 23.01 19.82
CA GLU A 151 3.16 23.71 19.06
C GLU A 151 3.45 23.70 17.55
N GLN A 152 4.69 23.94 17.15
CA GLN A 152 5.10 23.87 15.73
C GLN A 152 4.96 22.46 15.16
N LEU A 153 5.33 21.43 15.93
CA LEU A 153 5.19 20.03 15.54
C LEU A 153 3.69 19.67 15.41
N ARG A 154 2.86 20.10 16.35
CA ARG A 154 1.40 19.90 16.28
C ARG A 154 0.80 20.61 15.06
N LYS A 155 1.19 21.84 14.77
CA LYS A 155 0.73 22.59 13.60
C LYS A 155 1.12 21.86 12.29
N ASP A 156 2.33 21.33 12.22
CA ASP A 156 2.79 20.57 11.05
C ASP A 156 2.03 19.24 10.92
N PHE A 157 1.80 18.53 12.01
CA PHE A 157 1.01 17.29 12.02
C PHE A 157 -0.42 17.51 11.48
N PHE A 158 -1.05 18.65 11.80
CA PHE A 158 -2.40 19.02 11.35
C PHE A 158 -2.40 19.97 10.16
N SER A 159 -1.47 19.84 9.24
CA SER A 159 -1.38 20.67 8.02
C SER A 159 -1.75 19.95 6.74
N GLY A 160 -2.20 18.69 6.82
CA GLY A 160 -2.53 17.84 5.68
C GLY A 160 -4.01 17.88 5.28
N LYS A 161 -4.45 16.78 4.68
CA LYS A 161 -5.84 16.57 4.23
C LYS A 161 -6.40 15.23 4.70
N ASP A 162 -5.60 14.42 5.38
CA ASP A 162 -6.02 13.09 5.79
C ASP A 162 -7.01 13.18 6.94
N HIS A 163 -7.89 12.18 6.98
CA HIS A 163 -8.92 12.08 8.00
C HIS A 163 -8.78 10.75 8.76
N ILE A 164 -9.26 10.74 9.99
CA ILE A 164 -9.59 9.50 10.70
C ILE A 164 -11.08 9.48 10.92
N LEU A 165 -11.71 8.46 10.40
CA LEU A 165 -13.16 8.21 10.46
C LEU A 165 -13.45 7.07 11.42
N VAL A 166 -14.64 7.10 12.02
CA VAL A 166 -15.19 6.00 12.82
C VAL A 166 -16.49 5.57 12.20
N PHE A 167 -16.60 4.28 11.90
CA PHE A 167 -17.81 3.65 11.41
C PHE A 167 -18.36 2.70 12.46
N GLU A 168 -19.66 2.73 12.63
CA GLU A 168 -20.40 1.92 13.61
C GLU A 168 -21.58 1.26 12.91
N ASP A 169 -21.73 -0.04 13.15
CA ASP A 169 -22.94 -0.82 12.85
C ASP A 169 -23.74 -0.87 14.14
N SER A 170 -24.82 -0.08 14.23
CA SER A 170 -25.58 0.06 15.47
C SER A 170 -26.76 -0.89 15.56
N ASP A 171 -27.16 -1.52 14.47
CA ASP A 171 -28.28 -2.46 14.41
C ASP A 171 -27.89 -3.93 14.13
N GLY A 172 -26.60 -4.17 13.82
CA GLY A 172 -26.03 -5.51 13.67
C GLY A 172 -26.32 -6.14 12.30
N ASP A 173 -26.58 -5.34 11.27
CA ASP A 173 -26.85 -5.84 9.91
C ASP A 173 -25.57 -6.01 9.06
N HIS A 174 -24.39 -5.81 9.66
CA HIS A 174 -23.06 -5.86 9.05
C HIS A 174 -22.77 -4.71 8.07
N LYS A 175 -23.45 -3.58 8.22
CA LYS A 175 -23.18 -2.34 7.49
C LYS A 175 -23.04 -1.19 8.47
N ALA A 176 -22.17 -0.26 8.11
CA ALA A 176 -22.05 0.97 8.88
C ALA A 176 -23.26 1.87 8.64
N ASP A 177 -23.98 2.20 9.69
CA ASP A 177 -25.11 3.14 9.68
C ASP A 177 -24.74 4.48 10.33
N LYS A 178 -23.60 4.54 10.98
CA LYS A 178 -23.10 5.77 11.60
C LYS A 178 -21.64 6.02 11.21
N ARG A 179 -21.41 7.22 10.70
CA ARG A 179 -20.08 7.72 10.32
C ARG A 179 -19.76 8.98 11.11
N THR A 180 -18.61 8.98 11.79
CA THR A 180 -18.11 10.12 12.55
C THR A 180 -16.72 10.49 12.06
N VAL A 181 -16.43 11.77 11.91
CA VAL A 181 -15.08 12.26 11.67
C VAL A 181 -14.42 12.49 13.04
N PHE A 182 -13.38 11.69 13.32
CA PHE A 182 -12.65 11.79 14.59
C PHE A 182 -11.55 12.85 14.52
N LEU A 183 -10.74 12.83 13.45
CA LEU A 183 -9.70 13.83 13.20
C LEU A 183 -9.71 14.24 11.74
N GLU A 184 -9.36 15.50 11.51
CA GLU A 184 -9.20 16.09 10.18
C GLU A 184 -7.84 16.74 10.04
N ASN A 185 -7.46 16.98 8.78
CA ASN A 185 -6.26 17.73 8.42
C ASN A 185 -4.94 17.07 8.87
N VAL A 186 -4.93 15.78 9.11
CA VAL A 186 -3.70 15.05 9.44
C VAL A 186 -2.79 14.99 8.22
N ASN A 187 -1.49 15.07 8.44
CA ASN A 187 -0.52 15.20 7.36
C ASN A 187 0.18 13.87 7.08
N LEU A 188 -0.25 13.18 6.05
CA LEU A 188 0.31 11.94 5.53
C LEU A 188 0.29 10.77 6.56
N ILE A 189 -0.91 10.37 6.94
CA ILE A 189 -1.11 9.17 7.76
C ILE A 189 -0.57 7.94 7.01
N SER A 190 0.11 7.04 7.72
CA SER A 190 0.61 5.78 7.18
C SER A 190 0.09 4.54 7.93
N GLY A 191 -0.48 4.73 9.11
CA GLY A 191 -1.04 3.64 9.90
C GLY A 191 -1.58 4.14 11.23
N MET A 192 -2.38 3.30 11.88
CA MET A 192 -2.91 3.59 13.22
C MET A 192 -3.27 2.30 13.96
N GLU A 193 -3.25 2.34 15.29
CA GLU A 193 -3.60 1.22 16.14
C GLU A 193 -4.00 1.69 17.54
N PHE A 194 -4.91 0.95 18.20
CA PHE A 194 -5.30 1.19 19.57
C PHE A 194 -4.33 0.61 20.58
N GLY A 195 -4.11 1.33 21.66
CA GLY A 195 -3.36 0.82 22.80
C GLY A 195 -3.22 1.85 23.90
N PHE A 196 -3.11 1.37 25.14
CA PHE A 196 -2.83 2.21 26.32
C PHE A 196 -3.83 3.36 26.54
N GLY A 197 -5.09 3.15 26.22
CA GLY A 197 -6.16 4.15 26.42
C GLY A 197 -6.19 5.26 25.38
N GLY A 198 -5.65 5.00 24.19
CA GLY A 198 -5.67 5.97 23.09
C GLY A 198 -5.36 5.35 21.75
N LEU A 199 -5.28 6.21 20.74
CA LEU A 199 -4.97 5.86 19.37
C LEU A 199 -3.53 6.29 19.04
N TRP A 200 -2.73 5.35 18.58
CA TRP A 200 -1.42 5.61 17.99
C TRP A 200 -1.58 5.86 16.51
N VAL A 201 -1.00 6.96 16.02
CA VAL A 201 -1.07 7.37 14.61
C VAL A 201 0.34 7.60 14.08
N GLY A 202 0.71 6.82 13.07
CA GLY A 202 1.90 7.04 12.26
C GLY A 202 1.61 8.04 11.15
N ALA A 203 2.32 9.16 11.14
CA ALA A 203 2.23 10.20 10.11
C ALA A 203 3.62 10.81 9.93
N ALA A 204 4.42 10.21 9.05
CA ALA A 204 5.85 10.52 8.94
C ALA A 204 6.16 12.02 8.88
N PRO A 205 7.16 12.49 9.68
CA PRO A 205 8.09 11.75 10.51
C PRO A 205 7.59 11.46 11.94
N TYR A 206 6.31 11.61 12.23
CA TYR A 206 5.75 11.52 13.56
C TYR A 206 5.17 10.14 13.87
N LEU A 207 5.27 9.75 15.13
CA LEU A 207 4.41 8.79 15.79
C LEU A 207 3.68 9.52 16.90
N MET A 208 2.38 9.69 16.73
CA MET A 208 1.55 10.48 17.65
C MET A 208 0.67 9.56 18.49
N PHE A 209 0.60 9.83 19.79
CA PHE A 209 -0.37 9.20 20.68
C PHE A 209 -1.51 10.19 20.97
N ILE A 210 -2.74 9.76 20.74
CA ILE A 210 -3.94 10.57 20.96
C ILE A 210 -4.77 9.91 22.06
N PRO A 211 -4.73 10.42 23.30
CA PRO A 211 -5.57 9.90 24.38
C PRO A 211 -7.04 10.06 24.01
N ILE A 212 -7.84 9.03 24.23
CA ILE A 212 -9.28 9.05 23.97
C ILE A 212 -10.00 9.16 25.31
N ALA A 213 -10.93 10.11 25.41
CA ALA A 213 -11.79 10.27 26.57
C ALA A 213 -12.99 9.31 26.52
N ASP A 214 -13.64 9.09 27.66
CA ASP A 214 -14.94 8.45 27.71
C ASP A 214 -15.91 9.26 26.82
N GLY A 215 -16.47 8.60 25.79
CA GLY A 215 -17.28 9.26 24.77
C GLY A 215 -16.57 9.56 23.46
N ASP A 216 -15.35 9.02 23.26
CA ASP A 216 -14.62 8.98 21.99
C ASP A 216 -14.11 10.32 21.46
N ALA A 217 -14.07 11.35 22.30
CA ALA A 217 -13.40 12.59 21.95
C ALA A 217 -11.89 12.51 22.25
N PRO A 218 -11.02 13.12 21.42
CA PRO A 218 -9.63 13.33 21.80
C PRO A 218 -9.56 14.09 23.12
N LYS A 219 -8.72 13.67 24.04
CA LYS A 219 -8.41 14.49 25.21
C LYS A 219 -7.56 15.68 24.76
N PRO A 220 -7.88 16.90 25.18
CA PRO A 220 -7.12 18.10 24.83
C PRO A 220 -5.67 18.07 25.36
#